data_0a19cd3481ba25babc09b112dff2e41a
#
_entry.id   0a19cd3481ba25babc09b112dff2e41a
#
_cell.length_a   1.000
_cell.length_b   1.000
_cell.length_c   1.000
_cell.angle_alpha   90.00
_cell.angle_beta   90.00
_cell.angle_gamma   90.00
#
_symmetry.space_group_name_H-M   'P 1'
#
loop_
_entity.id
_entity.type
_entity.pdbx_description
1 polymer ?
#
loop_
_entity_poly.entity_id
_entity_poly.type
_entity_poly.pdbx_seq_one_letter_code
_entity_poly.pdbx_strand_id
1 'polypeptide(L)'
;MKLKKINVRTLAVMLAVFSSVAAMGQSQQDQKSEPDWMKDFTSRITLNGYAQGGWSYQDINGKKTNAYNLKRTLLWAKARITDRWSFMFMHDFSSVVQEFYTDYRLSKGNEMTVRLGQFKHSYSMENPLSPTQLELIDVYSQAVLYMAGEGPDPLNGVNYGRDMGLEVYGDLAKGLVHYELALMSGRGINKSDNNNQKDLIAKLEVRPFDGFRIVTSGYLGTGCAVGTAAWNPDIQVGDNYKRNRYSVGAEYKTKAYSPAKYKDARPASVRAEWLGGKDGEVGSMGGYVTACIPVVDALDIVASGETFDRNTKVDGWDQTNLTIGLQYWYYKKCRLQLQYTRCLCGENISSKDYNWLQAQVQVAF
;
A
#
# COMPACT_ATOMS: atom_id res chain seq x y z
N MET A 1 -2.49 28.49 -10.14
CA MET A 1 -1.62 27.46 -9.50
C MET A 1 -0.24 27.52 -10.15
N LYS A 2 0.77 28.07 -9.45
CA LYS A 2 2.11 28.26 -10.00
C LYS A 2 2.88 26.95 -9.88
N LEU A 3 3.21 26.34 -11.01
CA LEU A 3 4.14 25.20 -11.09
C LEU A 3 5.51 25.61 -10.51
N LYS A 4 5.93 25.01 -9.40
CA LYS A 4 7.29 25.17 -8.87
C LYS A 4 8.26 24.53 -9.88
N LYS A 5 9.18 25.33 -10.40
CA LYS A 5 10.24 24.87 -11.30
C LYS A 5 11.09 23.81 -10.60
N ILE A 6 11.06 22.60 -11.11
CA ILE A 6 11.99 21.53 -10.71
C ILE A 6 13.40 21.99 -11.03
N ASN A 7 14.28 21.90 -10.05
CA ASN A 7 15.67 22.35 -10.19
C ASN A 7 16.40 21.42 -11.17
N VAL A 8 16.79 21.96 -12.32
CA VAL A 8 17.43 21.23 -13.44
C VAL A 8 18.66 20.43 -13.00
N ARG A 9 19.32 20.85 -11.90
CA ARG A 9 20.48 20.13 -11.35
C ARG A 9 20.11 18.78 -10.72
N THR A 10 18.93 18.67 -10.07
CA THR A 10 18.44 17.39 -9.51
C THR A 10 18.04 16.40 -10.61
N LEU A 11 17.47 16.92 -11.70
CA LEU A 11 17.14 16.12 -12.87
C LEU A 11 18.40 15.62 -13.59
N ALA A 12 19.46 16.44 -13.64
CA ALA A 12 20.73 16.08 -14.28
C ALA A 12 21.48 14.98 -13.51
N VAL A 13 21.43 14.97 -12.18
CA VAL A 13 22.05 13.91 -11.36
C VAL A 13 21.28 12.59 -11.53
N MET A 14 19.95 12.63 -11.56
CA MET A 14 19.14 11.44 -11.83
C MET A 14 19.34 10.91 -13.25
N LEU A 15 19.41 11.79 -14.27
CA LEU A 15 19.70 11.41 -15.65
C LEU A 15 21.12 10.85 -15.82
N ALA A 16 22.11 11.35 -15.08
CA ALA A 16 23.48 10.83 -15.11
C ALA A 16 23.59 9.42 -14.49
N VAL A 17 22.81 9.12 -13.46
CA VAL A 17 22.70 7.76 -12.91
C VAL A 17 21.95 6.84 -13.88
N PHE A 18 20.89 7.31 -14.53
CA PHE A 18 20.17 6.53 -15.55
C PHE A 18 20.96 6.31 -16.82
N SER A 19 21.72 7.29 -17.31
CA SER A 19 22.54 7.15 -18.49
C SER A 19 23.74 6.21 -18.29
N SER A 20 24.31 6.14 -17.09
CA SER A 20 25.35 5.17 -16.76
C SER A 20 24.85 3.73 -16.71
N VAL A 21 23.62 3.50 -16.22
CA VAL A 21 22.99 2.17 -16.21
C VAL A 21 22.53 1.73 -17.62
N ALA A 22 22.03 2.67 -18.44
CA ALA A 22 21.62 2.37 -19.82
C ALA A 22 22.81 2.17 -20.77
N ALA A 23 23.92 2.85 -20.54
CA ALA A 23 25.16 2.68 -21.33
C ALA A 23 25.85 1.33 -21.06
N MET A 24 25.58 0.67 -19.94
CA MET A 24 26.09 -0.67 -19.63
C MET A 24 25.39 -1.80 -20.42
N GLY A 25 24.29 -1.52 -21.13
CA GLY A 25 23.54 -2.49 -21.95
C GLY A 25 23.95 -2.60 -23.41
N GLN A 26 24.84 -1.75 -23.94
CA GLN A 26 25.07 -1.63 -25.38
C GLN A 26 26.52 -1.64 -25.86
N SER A 27 27.49 -2.09 -25.11
CA SER A 27 28.85 -2.29 -25.66
C SER A 27 29.39 -3.69 -25.38
N GLN A 28 29.18 -4.60 -26.31
CA GLN A 28 30.10 -5.71 -26.52
C GLN A 28 31.35 -5.14 -27.25
N GLN A 29 32.31 -4.64 -26.51
CA GLN A 29 33.73 -4.60 -26.88
C GLN A 29 34.54 -3.96 -25.75
N ASP A 30 35.55 -4.68 -25.31
CA ASP A 30 36.49 -4.39 -24.22
C ASP A 30 35.95 -4.57 -22.79
N GLN A 31 36.01 -5.82 -22.30
CA GLN A 31 35.96 -6.14 -20.86
C GLN A 31 37.22 -5.57 -20.15
N LYS A 32 37.25 -4.24 -19.91
CA LYS A 32 37.97 -3.72 -18.77
C LYS A 32 37.20 -4.15 -17.56
N SER A 33 37.79 -5.00 -16.69
CA SER A 33 37.19 -5.41 -15.43
C SER A 33 36.76 -4.15 -14.66
N GLU A 34 35.45 -4.10 -14.27
CA GLU A 34 34.96 -3.01 -13.45
C GLU A 34 35.84 -2.84 -12.21
N PRO A 35 36.18 -1.61 -11.79
CA PRO A 35 36.95 -1.36 -10.60
C PRO A 35 36.28 -2.01 -9.37
N ASP A 36 37.06 -2.58 -8.46
CA ASP A 36 36.53 -3.33 -7.29
C ASP A 36 35.58 -2.49 -6.43
N TRP A 37 35.82 -1.19 -6.30
CA TRP A 37 34.91 -0.29 -5.57
C TRP A 37 33.53 -0.16 -6.24
N MET A 38 33.46 -0.23 -7.57
CA MET A 38 32.21 -0.16 -8.32
C MET A 38 31.42 -1.47 -8.17
N LYS A 39 32.09 -2.60 -8.20
CA LYS A 39 31.49 -3.92 -7.92
C LYS A 39 30.93 -3.98 -6.49
N ASP A 40 31.68 -3.50 -5.51
CA ASP A 40 31.25 -3.43 -4.12
C ASP A 40 30.03 -2.50 -3.98
N PHE A 41 30.08 -1.32 -4.56
CA PHE A 41 28.97 -0.37 -4.54
C PHE A 41 27.69 -0.93 -5.19
N THR A 42 27.77 -1.47 -6.40
CA THR A 42 26.62 -2.03 -7.13
C THR A 42 26.06 -3.27 -6.43
N SER A 43 26.89 -4.07 -5.75
CA SER A 43 26.43 -5.23 -4.99
C SER A 43 25.62 -4.87 -3.74
N ARG A 44 25.73 -3.63 -3.26
CA ARG A 44 25.05 -3.15 -2.06
C ARG A 44 23.74 -2.43 -2.36
N ILE A 45 23.47 -2.04 -3.63
CA ILE A 45 22.28 -1.32 -4.01
C ILE A 45 21.37 -2.20 -4.85
N THR A 46 20.10 -2.29 -4.46
CA THR A 46 19.06 -2.92 -5.24
C THR A 46 18.11 -1.84 -5.74
N LEU A 47 17.93 -1.76 -7.06
CA LEU A 47 16.97 -0.85 -7.71
C LEU A 47 15.79 -1.66 -8.22
N ASN A 48 14.57 -1.22 -7.90
CA ASN A 48 13.34 -1.83 -8.38
C ASN A 48 12.31 -0.74 -8.69
N GLY A 49 11.33 -1.10 -9.49
CA GLY A 49 10.25 -0.19 -9.81
C GLY A 49 9.06 -0.87 -10.43
N TYR A 50 7.96 -0.13 -10.48
CA TYR A 50 6.79 -0.51 -11.25
C TYR A 50 5.99 0.71 -11.69
N ALA A 51 5.24 0.52 -12.78
CA ALA A 51 4.25 1.46 -13.25
C ALA A 51 2.89 0.77 -13.41
N GLN A 52 1.82 1.47 -13.04
CA GLN A 52 0.44 1.06 -13.22
C GLN A 52 -0.35 2.19 -13.87
N GLY A 53 -1.05 1.87 -14.94
CA GLY A 53 -1.94 2.80 -15.63
C GLY A 53 -3.04 2.04 -16.34
N GLY A 54 -4.10 2.73 -16.70
CA GLY A 54 -5.20 2.02 -17.33
C GLY A 54 -6.36 2.93 -17.69
N TRP A 55 -7.50 2.32 -17.83
CA TRP A 55 -8.74 2.92 -18.21
C TRP A 55 -9.84 2.63 -17.18
N SER A 56 -10.76 3.57 -16.99
CA SER A 56 -11.93 3.37 -16.15
C SER A 56 -13.17 4.00 -16.77
N TYR A 57 -14.30 3.34 -16.59
CA TYR A 57 -15.63 3.83 -16.92
C TYR A 57 -16.57 3.68 -15.73
N GLN A 58 -17.26 4.75 -15.38
CA GLN A 58 -18.31 4.76 -14.37
C GLN A 58 -19.38 5.79 -14.72
N ASP A 59 -20.61 5.55 -14.26
CA ASP A 59 -21.72 6.51 -14.33
C ASP A 59 -22.25 6.71 -12.91
N ILE A 60 -21.92 7.84 -12.31
CA ILE A 60 -22.34 8.22 -10.97
C ILE A 60 -23.34 9.38 -11.08
N ASN A 61 -24.57 9.14 -10.69
CA ASN A 61 -25.65 10.14 -10.71
C ASN A 61 -25.87 10.78 -12.12
N GLY A 62 -25.67 9.99 -13.18
CA GLY A 62 -25.79 10.48 -14.57
C GLY A 62 -24.55 11.19 -15.10
N LYS A 63 -23.52 11.40 -14.27
CA LYS A 63 -22.23 11.94 -14.70
C LYS A 63 -21.30 10.78 -15.12
N LYS A 64 -21.12 10.65 -16.43
CA LYS A 64 -20.25 9.61 -17.01
C LYS A 64 -18.79 10.04 -16.96
N THR A 65 -17.94 9.14 -16.50
CA THR A 65 -16.48 9.26 -16.59
C THR A 65 -15.95 8.13 -17.48
N ASN A 66 -15.16 8.48 -18.48
CA ASN A 66 -14.49 7.56 -19.40
C ASN A 66 -13.08 8.10 -19.63
N ALA A 67 -12.11 7.58 -18.92
CA ALA A 67 -10.79 8.19 -18.88
C ALA A 67 -9.65 7.15 -18.79
N TYR A 68 -8.55 7.45 -19.48
CA TYR A 68 -7.26 6.82 -19.21
C TYR A 68 -6.52 7.60 -18.13
N ASN A 69 -5.83 6.89 -17.26
CA ASN A 69 -5.05 7.49 -16.19
C ASN A 69 -3.75 6.71 -15.92
N LEU A 70 -2.73 7.45 -15.53
CA LEU A 70 -1.55 6.91 -14.88
C LEU A 70 -1.82 6.88 -13.37
N LYS A 71 -1.82 5.68 -12.79
CA LYS A 71 -2.13 5.52 -11.36
C LYS A 71 -0.89 5.70 -10.49
N ARG A 72 0.21 5.05 -10.86
CA ARG A 72 1.45 5.02 -10.07
C ARG A 72 2.66 4.79 -10.96
N THR A 73 3.77 5.43 -10.61
CA THR A 73 5.08 5.18 -11.24
C THR A 73 6.14 5.24 -10.14
N LEU A 74 6.41 4.10 -9.52
CA LEU A 74 7.32 4.01 -8.38
C LEU A 74 8.69 3.48 -8.79
N LEU A 75 9.71 4.11 -8.22
CA LEU A 75 11.09 3.65 -8.23
C LEU A 75 11.63 3.68 -6.82
N TRP A 76 12.34 2.64 -6.40
CA TRP A 76 12.99 2.63 -5.11
C TRP A 76 14.37 2.00 -5.17
N ALA A 77 15.23 2.53 -4.32
CA ALA A 77 16.56 2.02 -4.07
C ALA A 77 16.68 1.56 -2.62
N LYS A 78 17.16 0.33 -2.42
CA LYS A 78 17.55 -0.18 -1.11
C LYS A 78 19.05 -0.34 -1.08
N ALA A 79 19.72 0.33 -0.13
CA ALA A 79 21.16 0.26 0.06
C ALA A 79 21.48 -0.53 1.34
N ARG A 80 22.37 -1.53 1.23
CA ARG A 80 22.95 -2.22 2.38
C ARG A 80 24.23 -1.50 2.79
N ILE A 81 24.20 -0.74 3.88
CA ILE A 81 25.34 0.03 4.40
C ILE A 81 26.31 -0.93 5.10
N THR A 82 25.77 -1.80 5.97
CA THR A 82 26.48 -2.92 6.59
C THR A 82 25.58 -4.16 6.61
N ASP A 83 26.04 -5.29 7.16
CA ASP A 83 25.19 -6.48 7.32
C ASP A 83 23.99 -6.27 8.25
N ARG A 84 24.04 -5.24 9.10
CA ARG A 84 22.96 -4.91 10.03
C ARG A 84 22.24 -3.61 9.71
N TRP A 85 22.79 -2.77 8.85
CA TRP A 85 22.29 -1.45 8.56
C TRP A 85 21.91 -1.30 7.10
N SER A 86 20.67 -0.94 6.82
CA SER A 86 20.19 -0.67 5.48
C SER A 86 19.40 0.65 5.42
N PHE A 87 19.31 1.19 4.23
CA PHE A 87 18.59 2.41 3.92
C PHE A 87 17.63 2.15 2.76
N MET A 88 16.46 2.77 2.78
CA MET A 88 15.44 2.74 1.73
C MET A 88 15.06 4.15 1.31
N PHE A 89 14.96 4.33 0.01
CA PHE A 89 14.35 5.51 -0.61
C PHE A 89 13.38 5.07 -1.69
N MET A 90 12.16 5.60 -1.67
CA MET A 90 11.10 5.32 -2.67
C MET A 90 10.42 6.62 -3.09
N HIS A 91 10.28 6.80 -4.40
CA HIS A 91 9.57 7.93 -4.99
C HIS A 91 8.49 7.46 -5.96
N ASP A 92 7.32 8.04 -5.87
CA ASP A 92 6.27 7.93 -6.89
C ASP A 92 6.31 9.16 -7.79
N PHE A 93 6.72 8.97 -9.04
CA PHE A 93 6.83 10.06 -10.02
C PHE A 93 5.46 10.63 -10.46
N SER A 94 4.37 9.93 -10.13
CA SER A 94 3.01 10.46 -10.31
C SER A 94 2.52 11.30 -9.12
N SER A 95 3.23 11.29 -7.98
CA SER A 95 2.80 12.00 -6.77
C SER A 95 3.97 12.57 -5.94
N VAL A 96 4.49 11.84 -4.96
CA VAL A 96 5.42 12.36 -3.94
C VAL A 96 6.48 11.33 -3.53
N VAL A 97 7.46 11.76 -2.72
CA VAL A 97 8.36 10.84 -2.00
C VAL A 97 7.51 9.95 -1.09
N GLN A 98 7.58 8.65 -1.29
CA GLN A 98 6.78 7.68 -0.57
C GLN A 98 7.46 7.21 0.70
N GLU A 99 8.70 6.74 0.61
CA GLU A 99 9.42 6.19 1.74
C GLU A 99 10.85 6.70 1.78
N PHE A 100 11.30 6.94 3.00
CA PHE A 100 12.65 7.35 3.31
C PHE A 100 12.94 6.91 4.73
N TYR A 101 13.62 5.76 4.90
CA TYR A 101 13.89 5.22 6.21
C TYR A 101 15.19 4.44 6.27
N THR A 102 15.65 4.22 7.48
CA THR A 102 16.78 3.35 7.78
C THR A 102 16.37 2.24 8.74
N ASP A 103 16.86 1.03 8.50
CA ASP A 103 16.70 -0.14 9.37
C ASP A 103 18.02 -0.50 10.01
N TYR A 104 18.02 -0.72 11.31
CA TYR A 104 19.16 -1.25 12.03
C TYR A 104 18.77 -2.51 12.80
N ARG A 105 19.39 -3.65 12.44
CA ARG A 105 19.15 -4.94 13.08
C ARG A 105 19.92 -5.01 14.40
N LEU A 106 19.20 -5.08 15.51
CA LEU A 106 19.77 -5.18 16.85
C LEU A 106 20.15 -6.62 17.20
N SER A 107 19.32 -7.60 16.84
CA SER A 107 19.57 -9.02 17.08
C SER A 107 20.57 -9.62 16.07
N LYS A 108 21.10 -10.81 16.36
CA LYS A 108 21.90 -11.58 15.40
C LYS A 108 21.06 -12.22 14.30
N GLY A 109 19.82 -12.58 14.63
CA GLY A 109 18.81 -13.08 13.70
C GLY A 109 17.85 -11.97 13.26
N ASN A 110 16.58 -12.33 13.10
CA ASN A 110 15.50 -11.42 12.67
C ASN A 110 14.57 -11.03 13.82
N GLU A 111 14.98 -11.28 15.07
CA GLU A 111 14.10 -11.12 16.24
C GLU A 111 13.83 -9.66 16.57
N MET A 112 14.76 -8.75 16.20
CA MET A 112 14.61 -7.33 16.53
C MET A 112 15.33 -6.43 15.54
N THR A 113 14.58 -5.58 14.88
CA THR A 113 15.06 -4.51 13.98
C THR A 113 14.39 -3.20 14.39
N VAL A 114 15.14 -2.12 14.37
CA VAL A 114 14.63 -0.76 14.59
C VAL A 114 14.63 -0.04 13.25
N ARG A 115 13.51 0.59 12.91
CA ARG A 115 13.31 1.45 11.75
C ARG A 115 13.05 2.88 12.19
N LEU A 116 13.69 3.82 11.51
CA LEU A 116 13.46 5.26 11.70
C LEU A 116 13.29 5.93 10.35
N GLY A 117 12.27 6.75 10.22
CA GLY A 117 12.01 7.53 9.01
C GLY A 117 10.54 7.56 8.61
N GLN A 118 10.28 7.76 7.32
CA GLN A 118 8.94 7.73 6.73
C GLN A 118 8.71 6.39 6.03
N PHE A 119 7.67 5.69 6.44
CA PHE A 119 7.32 4.36 5.91
C PHE A 119 5.83 4.07 6.08
N LYS A 120 5.35 3.00 5.44
CA LYS A 120 4.01 2.47 5.67
C LYS A 120 3.90 1.95 7.09
N HIS A 121 2.94 2.48 7.83
CA HIS A 121 2.65 1.95 9.17
C HIS A 121 1.96 0.59 9.10
N SER A 122 2.07 -0.17 10.17
CA SER A 122 1.67 -1.58 10.23
C SER A 122 0.18 -1.83 10.52
N TYR A 123 -0.65 -0.78 10.62
CA TYR A 123 -2.09 -0.94 10.80
C TYR A 123 -2.73 -1.54 9.54
N SER A 124 -3.64 -2.54 9.73
CA SER A 124 -4.26 -3.37 8.69
C SER A 124 -3.31 -4.42 8.07
N MET A 125 -3.90 -5.49 7.58
CA MET A 125 -3.22 -6.54 6.84
C MET A 125 -2.81 -6.09 5.43
N GLU A 126 -3.63 -5.26 4.77
CA GLU A 126 -3.39 -4.81 3.39
C GLU A 126 -2.43 -3.63 3.31
N ASN A 127 -2.45 -2.70 4.27
CA ASN A 127 -1.67 -1.47 4.18
C ASN A 127 -0.18 -1.71 3.89
N PRO A 128 0.53 -2.63 4.56
CA PRO A 128 1.95 -2.88 4.29
C PRO A 128 2.23 -3.53 2.93
N LEU A 129 1.21 -4.10 2.28
CA LEU A 129 1.39 -4.82 1.02
C LEU A 129 1.64 -3.84 -0.14
N SER A 130 2.48 -4.28 -1.08
CA SER A 130 2.68 -3.53 -2.31
C SER A 130 1.44 -3.61 -3.21
N PRO A 131 1.06 -2.52 -3.91
CA PRO A 131 0.04 -2.55 -4.96
C PRO A 131 0.24 -3.62 -6.03
N THR A 132 1.48 -4.07 -6.24
CA THR A 132 1.77 -5.15 -7.19
C THR A 132 1.40 -6.54 -6.69
N GLN A 133 1.16 -6.69 -5.39
CA GLN A 133 0.79 -7.94 -4.71
C GLN A 133 -0.72 -8.06 -4.49
N LEU A 134 -1.43 -6.92 -4.49
CA LEU A 134 -2.87 -6.87 -4.28
C LEU A 134 -3.61 -7.14 -5.58
N GLU A 135 -4.76 -7.76 -5.47
CA GLU A 135 -5.52 -8.33 -6.59
C GLU A 135 -6.43 -7.30 -7.26
N LEU A 136 -6.90 -6.31 -6.50
CA LEU A 136 -7.82 -5.29 -7.00
C LEU A 136 -7.07 -4.16 -7.72
N ILE A 137 -7.71 -3.58 -8.75
CA ILE A 137 -7.15 -2.45 -9.50
C ILE A 137 -7.09 -1.19 -8.62
N ASP A 138 -8.06 -0.99 -7.72
CA ASP A 138 -8.02 0.10 -6.74
C ASP A 138 -7.22 -0.25 -5.48
N VAL A 139 -6.69 -1.46 -5.45
CA VAL A 139 -5.67 -1.96 -4.52
C VAL A 139 -6.25 -2.29 -3.15
N TYR A 140 -6.77 -1.31 -2.40
CA TYR A 140 -7.21 -1.47 -1.01
C TYR A 140 -8.72 -1.44 -0.88
N SER A 141 -9.25 -2.18 0.11
CA SER A 141 -10.66 -2.08 0.48
C SER A 141 -11.00 -0.67 1.01
N GLN A 142 -12.27 -0.28 0.93
CA GLN A 142 -12.72 1.03 1.40
C GLN A 142 -12.39 1.28 2.87
N ALA A 143 -12.55 0.25 3.71
CA ALA A 143 -12.20 0.34 5.12
C ALA A 143 -10.71 0.63 5.32
N VAL A 144 -9.83 -0.02 4.54
CA VAL A 144 -8.38 0.23 4.58
C VAL A 144 -8.05 1.59 3.99
N LEU A 145 -8.66 1.99 2.87
CA LEU A 145 -8.46 3.33 2.29
C LEU A 145 -8.69 4.44 3.32
N TYR A 146 -9.75 4.35 4.10
CA TYR A 146 -10.07 5.34 5.13
C TYR A 146 -9.24 5.13 6.41
N MET A 147 -9.31 3.93 7.00
CA MET A 147 -8.74 3.69 8.33
C MET A 147 -7.21 3.62 8.36
N ALA A 148 -6.57 3.16 7.29
CA ALA A 148 -5.12 3.21 7.17
C ALA A 148 -4.61 4.51 6.50
N GLY A 149 -5.50 5.39 6.02
CA GLY A 149 -5.13 6.63 5.36
C GLY A 149 -4.47 6.43 3.99
N GLU A 150 -4.72 5.30 3.34
CA GLU A 150 -4.26 5.05 1.96
C GLU A 150 -5.03 5.89 0.94
N GLY A 151 -6.29 6.18 1.23
CA GLY A 151 -7.18 7.01 0.40
C GLY A 151 -7.46 8.38 1.01
N PRO A 152 -8.39 9.12 0.41
CA PRO A 152 -8.83 10.41 0.92
C PRO A 152 -9.49 10.27 2.30
N ASP A 153 -8.97 10.97 3.27
CA ASP A 153 -9.57 11.15 4.60
C ASP A 153 -9.91 12.64 4.75
N PRO A 154 -11.21 13.04 4.79
CA PRO A 154 -11.59 14.43 4.93
C PRO A 154 -11.05 15.12 6.17
N LEU A 155 -10.86 14.37 7.26
CA LEU A 155 -10.34 14.92 8.52
C LEU A 155 -8.81 15.05 8.52
N ASN A 156 -8.07 14.14 7.86
CA ASN A 156 -6.59 14.09 7.94
C ASN A 156 -5.87 14.24 6.59
N GLY A 157 -6.60 14.28 5.50
CA GLY A 157 -6.05 14.32 4.13
C GLY A 157 -5.56 12.96 3.63
N VAL A 158 -4.88 12.96 2.48
CA VAL A 158 -4.30 11.74 1.90
C VAL A 158 -2.91 11.51 2.48
N ASN A 159 -2.65 10.30 2.97
CA ASN A 159 -1.40 9.91 3.63
C ASN A 159 -0.73 8.68 2.98
N TYR A 160 -1.40 8.01 2.04
CA TYR A 160 -0.90 6.79 1.36
C TYR A 160 -0.46 5.69 2.35
N GLY A 161 -1.16 5.59 3.51
CA GLY A 161 -0.85 4.64 4.58
C GLY A 161 0.51 4.82 5.24
N ARG A 162 1.12 6.00 5.12
CA ARG A 162 2.49 6.30 5.58
C ARG A 162 2.52 7.43 6.57
N ASP A 163 3.57 7.39 7.41
CA ASP A 163 3.87 8.45 8.36
C ASP A 163 5.36 8.46 8.72
N MET A 164 5.81 9.52 9.40
CA MET A 164 7.14 9.62 9.97
C MET A 164 7.15 9.05 11.38
N GLY A 165 8.09 8.15 11.69
CA GLY A 165 8.15 7.56 13.02
C GLY A 165 9.31 6.63 13.28
N LEU A 166 9.23 5.98 14.44
CA LEU A 166 10.12 4.93 14.92
C LEU A 166 9.31 3.63 15.02
N GLU A 167 9.86 2.53 14.54
CA GLU A 167 9.27 1.20 14.61
C GLU A 167 10.27 0.18 15.14
N VAL A 168 9.80 -0.75 15.96
CA VAL A 168 10.54 -1.95 16.34
C VAL A 168 9.75 -3.15 15.84
N TYR A 169 10.40 -4.03 15.10
CA TYR A 169 9.76 -5.20 14.52
C TYR A 169 10.69 -6.42 14.47
N GLY A 170 10.10 -7.58 14.33
CA GLY A 170 10.86 -8.81 14.19
C GLY A 170 10.03 -10.08 14.18
N ASP A 171 10.75 -11.21 14.02
CA ASP A 171 10.17 -12.55 14.00
C ASP A 171 10.63 -13.33 15.25
N LEU A 172 9.68 -13.93 15.95
CA LEU A 172 9.88 -14.75 17.14
C LEU A 172 9.50 -16.20 16.85
N ALA A 173 9.95 -17.10 17.71
CA ALA A 173 9.64 -18.53 17.67
C ALA A 173 9.87 -19.14 16.26
N LYS A 174 11.03 -18.86 15.65
CA LYS A 174 11.42 -19.32 14.30
C LYS A 174 10.44 -18.88 13.19
N GLY A 175 9.87 -17.68 13.31
CA GLY A 175 8.96 -17.11 12.31
C GLY A 175 7.49 -17.46 12.51
N LEU A 176 7.13 -18.18 13.59
CA LEU A 176 5.74 -18.43 13.96
C LEU A 176 5.00 -17.14 14.27
N VAL A 177 5.67 -16.18 14.92
CA VAL A 177 5.11 -14.89 15.35
C VAL A 177 5.93 -13.76 14.76
N HIS A 178 5.26 -12.82 14.07
CA HIS A 178 5.82 -11.55 13.66
C HIS A 178 5.14 -10.42 14.43
N TYR A 179 5.94 -9.46 14.91
CA TYR A 179 5.41 -8.31 15.64
C TYR A 179 5.97 -7.00 15.07
N GLU A 180 5.16 -5.95 15.15
CA GLU A 180 5.54 -4.58 14.81
C GLU A 180 4.97 -3.64 15.88
N LEU A 181 5.78 -2.71 16.37
CA LEU A 181 5.37 -1.67 17.31
C LEU A 181 5.96 -0.35 16.88
N ALA A 182 5.12 0.59 16.51
CA ALA A 182 5.51 1.88 15.95
C ALA A 182 4.99 3.06 16.76
N LEU A 183 5.82 4.10 16.86
CA LEU A 183 5.48 5.41 17.39
C LEU A 183 5.58 6.41 16.25
N MET A 184 4.44 6.97 15.83
CA MET A 184 4.29 7.79 14.63
C MET A 184 3.91 9.23 14.95
N SER A 185 4.15 10.15 14.02
CA SER A 185 3.74 11.55 14.15
C SER A 185 2.22 11.77 14.08
N GLY A 186 1.47 10.86 13.43
CA GLY A 186 0.02 10.97 13.27
C GLY A 186 -0.43 11.91 12.16
N ARG A 187 0.48 12.61 11.49
CA ARG A 187 0.14 13.61 10.47
C ARG A 187 0.20 13.08 9.05
N GLY A 188 0.91 11.99 8.85
CA GLY A 188 1.06 11.31 7.57
C GLY A 188 2.23 11.81 6.73
N ILE A 189 2.22 11.40 5.48
CA ILE A 189 3.33 11.50 4.53
C ILE A 189 3.77 12.95 4.25
N ASN A 190 5.09 13.20 4.27
CA ASN A 190 5.75 14.47 3.89
C ASN A 190 5.18 15.70 4.62
N LYS A 191 4.74 15.55 5.85
CA LYS A 191 4.14 16.62 6.65
C LYS A 191 4.79 16.69 8.02
N SER A 192 4.90 17.90 8.53
CA SER A 192 5.30 18.12 9.92
C SER A 192 4.14 17.85 10.87
N ASP A 193 4.46 17.38 12.06
CA ASP A 193 3.50 17.22 13.15
C ASP A 193 2.78 18.55 13.46
N ASN A 194 1.48 18.50 13.67
CA ASN A 194 0.65 19.68 13.90
C ASN A 194 -0.06 19.72 15.27
N ASN A 195 0.19 18.71 16.14
CA ASN A 195 -0.46 18.63 17.45
C ASN A 195 0.48 18.17 18.57
N ASN A 196 1.74 17.88 18.30
CA ASN A 196 2.75 17.35 19.24
C ASN A 196 2.39 16.02 19.90
N GLN A 197 1.29 15.39 19.49
CA GLN A 197 0.91 14.05 19.95
C GLN A 197 1.62 12.99 19.12
N LYS A 198 1.73 11.79 19.67
CA LYS A 198 2.27 10.64 18.94
C LYS A 198 1.26 9.52 18.91
N ASP A 199 1.19 8.85 17.78
CA ASP A 199 0.30 7.74 17.56
C ASP A 199 1.05 6.42 17.77
N LEU A 200 0.46 5.53 18.55
CA LEU A 200 0.97 4.19 18.81
C LEU A 200 0.27 3.21 17.88
N ILE A 201 1.04 2.45 17.12
CA ILE A 201 0.53 1.41 16.24
C ILE A 201 1.20 0.09 16.59
N ALA A 202 0.41 -0.96 16.73
CA ALA A 202 0.91 -2.30 17.01
C ALA A 202 0.28 -3.31 16.06
N LYS A 203 1.07 -4.30 15.65
CA LYS A 203 0.63 -5.42 14.82
C LYS A 203 1.22 -6.72 15.36
N LEU A 204 0.41 -7.76 15.36
CA LEU A 204 0.81 -9.13 15.64
C LEU A 204 0.33 -10.04 14.50
N GLU A 205 1.24 -10.81 13.94
CA GLU A 205 0.95 -11.82 12.93
C GLU A 205 1.38 -13.19 13.44
N VAL A 206 0.50 -14.18 13.35
CA VAL A 206 0.78 -15.57 13.72
C VAL A 206 0.65 -16.45 12.49
N ARG A 207 1.67 -17.28 12.23
CA ARG A 207 1.79 -18.19 11.07
C ARG A 207 1.80 -19.64 11.53
N PRO A 208 0.65 -20.24 11.90
CA PRO A 208 0.61 -21.56 12.54
C PRO A 208 1.03 -22.71 11.61
N PHE A 209 0.86 -22.53 10.29
CA PHE A 209 1.32 -23.47 9.28
C PHE A 209 1.54 -22.76 7.93
N ASP A 210 2.21 -23.44 7.01
CA ASP A 210 2.57 -22.89 5.71
C ASP A 210 1.33 -22.37 4.95
N GLY A 211 1.44 -21.15 4.46
CA GLY A 211 0.40 -20.49 3.68
C GLY A 211 -0.70 -19.84 4.49
N PHE A 212 -0.81 -20.07 5.79
CA PHE A 212 -1.83 -19.47 6.64
C PHE A 212 -1.25 -18.46 7.63
N ARG A 213 -1.90 -17.31 7.74
CA ARG A 213 -1.58 -16.30 8.75
C ARG A 213 -2.83 -15.64 9.31
N ILE A 214 -2.78 -15.31 10.57
CA ILE A 214 -3.75 -14.48 11.28
C ILE A 214 -3.04 -13.20 11.68
N VAL A 215 -3.67 -12.06 11.43
CA VAL A 215 -3.11 -10.74 11.73
C VAL A 215 -4.10 -9.95 12.57
N THR A 216 -3.61 -9.30 13.61
CA THR A 216 -4.37 -8.28 14.34
C THR A 216 -3.53 -7.02 14.45
N SER A 217 -4.17 -5.87 14.38
CA SER A 217 -3.49 -4.59 14.57
C SER A 217 -4.36 -3.60 15.36
N GLY A 218 -3.67 -2.67 16.01
CA GLY A 218 -4.29 -1.58 16.77
C GLY A 218 -3.60 -0.27 16.46
N TYR A 219 -4.37 0.81 16.51
CA TYR A 219 -3.93 2.18 16.31
C TYR A 219 -4.54 3.05 17.39
N LEU A 220 -3.73 3.68 18.21
CA LEU A 220 -4.12 4.62 19.26
C LEU A 220 -3.48 5.97 18.97
N GLY A 221 -4.28 6.97 18.67
CA GLY A 221 -3.75 8.25 18.25
C GLY A 221 -4.63 9.46 18.53
N THR A 222 -4.12 10.61 18.13
CA THR A 222 -4.83 11.88 18.20
C THR A 222 -4.59 12.66 16.90
N GLY A 223 -5.63 12.74 16.04
CA GLY A 223 -5.61 13.57 14.85
C GLY A 223 -5.82 15.05 15.17
N CYS A 224 -5.32 15.93 14.31
CA CYS A 224 -5.70 17.32 14.26
C CYS A 224 -6.34 17.59 12.90
N ALA A 225 -7.63 17.93 12.90
CA ALA A 225 -8.44 18.01 11.68
C ALA A 225 -7.97 19.11 10.73
N VAL A 226 -7.86 18.77 9.44
CA VAL A 226 -7.50 19.69 8.35
C VAL A 226 -8.67 19.95 7.40
N GLY A 227 -9.78 19.30 7.65
CA GLY A 227 -11.02 19.42 6.91
C GLY A 227 -12.17 18.89 7.74
N THR A 228 -13.35 18.81 7.16
CA THR A 228 -14.58 18.33 7.80
C THR A 228 -15.13 17.11 7.06
N ALA A 229 -15.78 16.20 7.78
CA ALA A 229 -16.43 15.02 7.22
C ALA A 229 -17.93 15.10 7.44
N ALA A 230 -18.72 14.92 6.40
CA ALA A 230 -20.18 15.00 6.49
C ALA A 230 -20.78 13.97 7.47
N TRP A 231 -20.16 12.80 7.59
CA TRP A 231 -20.57 11.76 8.55
C TRP A 231 -20.08 11.99 9.98
N ASN A 232 -19.22 13.01 10.21
CA ASN A 232 -18.67 13.37 11.52
C ASN A 232 -18.62 14.90 11.67
N PRO A 233 -19.81 15.55 11.77
CA PRO A 233 -19.92 17.00 11.72
C PRO A 233 -19.40 17.72 12.98
N ASP A 234 -19.20 16.99 14.08
CA ASP A 234 -18.75 17.56 15.36
C ASP A 234 -17.27 17.93 15.34
N ILE A 235 -16.48 17.41 14.40
CA ILE A 235 -15.06 17.72 14.27
C ILE A 235 -14.88 18.85 13.25
N GLN A 236 -14.32 19.98 13.71
CA GLN A 236 -14.04 21.14 12.89
C GLN A 236 -12.54 21.26 12.58
N VAL A 237 -12.19 22.05 11.55
CA VAL A 237 -10.79 22.30 11.18
C VAL A 237 -10.03 22.89 12.36
N GLY A 238 -8.91 22.27 12.73
CA GLY A 238 -8.07 22.66 13.87
C GLY A 238 -8.36 21.88 15.15
N ASP A 239 -9.46 21.13 15.22
CA ASP A 239 -9.78 20.33 16.40
C ASP A 239 -8.85 19.13 16.53
N ASN A 240 -8.42 18.87 17.76
CA ASN A 240 -7.79 17.61 18.13
C ASN A 240 -8.87 16.58 18.49
N TYR A 241 -8.78 15.40 17.89
CA TYR A 241 -9.74 14.33 18.15
C TYR A 241 -9.04 12.97 18.35
N LYS A 242 -9.60 12.13 19.20
CA LYS A 242 -9.09 10.77 19.39
C LYS A 242 -9.32 9.93 18.14
N ARG A 243 -8.29 9.20 17.74
CA ARG A 243 -8.28 8.30 16.58
C ARG A 243 -7.84 6.93 17.04
N ASN A 244 -8.80 6.07 17.37
CA ASN A 244 -8.53 4.72 17.87
C ASN A 244 -9.12 3.70 16.93
N ARG A 245 -8.31 2.75 16.47
CA ARG A 245 -8.69 1.78 15.44
C ARG A 245 -8.13 0.39 15.76
N TYR A 246 -8.79 -0.63 15.29
CA TYR A 246 -8.37 -2.03 15.42
C TYR A 246 -8.68 -2.79 14.15
N SER A 247 -7.94 -3.87 13.89
CA SER A 247 -8.25 -4.80 12.82
C SER A 247 -7.95 -6.24 13.26
N VAL A 248 -8.65 -7.17 12.63
CA VAL A 248 -8.38 -8.61 12.71
C VAL A 248 -8.65 -9.22 11.34
N GLY A 249 -7.73 -10.04 10.86
CA GLY A 249 -7.87 -10.69 9.57
C GLY A 249 -7.09 -11.99 9.49
N ALA A 250 -7.36 -12.73 8.41
CA ALA A 250 -6.65 -13.95 8.09
C ALA A 250 -6.42 -14.05 6.58
N GLU A 251 -5.34 -14.68 6.21
CA GLU A 251 -5.03 -15.01 4.82
C GLU A 251 -4.58 -16.45 4.72
N TYR A 252 -5.08 -17.14 3.69
CA TYR A 252 -4.60 -18.44 3.28
C TYR A 252 -4.12 -18.40 1.83
N LYS A 253 -2.92 -18.91 1.61
CA LYS A 253 -2.33 -19.12 0.29
C LYS A 253 -2.00 -20.59 0.13
N THR A 254 -2.50 -21.22 -0.92
CA THR A 254 -2.11 -22.59 -1.26
C THR A 254 -0.63 -22.65 -1.61
N LYS A 255 -0.06 -23.87 -1.67
CA LYS A 255 1.21 -24.04 -2.36
C LYS A 255 1.05 -23.58 -3.79
N ALA A 256 2.07 -22.86 -4.30
CA ALA A 256 2.01 -22.35 -5.66
C ALA A 256 1.72 -23.51 -6.64
N TYR A 257 0.68 -23.35 -7.45
CA TYR A 257 0.30 -24.27 -8.51
C TYR A 257 0.90 -23.78 -9.82
N SER A 258 1.68 -24.61 -10.48
CA SER A 258 2.13 -24.37 -11.84
C SER A 258 1.58 -25.49 -12.72
N PRO A 259 0.67 -25.21 -13.64
CA PRO A 259 0.46 -26.11 -14.75
C PRO A 259 1.77 -26.23 -15.51
N ALA A 260 2.12 -27.42 -15.98
CA ALA A 260 3.45 -27.91 -16.37
C ALA A 260 4.31 -27.08 -17.37
N LYS A 261 3.91 -25.89 -17.78
CA LYS A 261 4.59 -25.07 -18.77
C LYS A 261 5.02 -23.68 -18.32
N TYR A 262 4.59 -23.17 -17.17
CA TYR A 262 4.94 -21.84 -16.69
C TYR A 262 5.86 -21.88 -15.49
N LYS A 263 6.94 -21.10 -15.54
CA LYS A 263 8.00 -21.08 -14.53
C LYS A 263 7.60 -20.39 -13.21
N ASP A 264 6.53 -19.57 -13.23
CA ASP A 264 6.12 -18.77 -12.08
C ASP A 264 4.77 -19.30 -11.55
N ALA A 265 4.88 -20.29 -10.67
CA ALA A 265 3.73 -20.86 -9.97
C ALA A 265 3.05 -19.79 -9.09
N ARG A 266 1.73 -19.66 -9.22
CA ARG A 266 0.93 -18.71 -8.41
C ARG A 266 0.05 -19.49 -7.44
N PRO A 267 -0.01 -19.08 -6.16
CA PRO A 267 -0.96 -19.66 -5.22
C PRO A 267 -2.38 -19.18 -5.50
N ALA A 268 -3.37 -20.02 -5.26
CA ALA A 268 -4.70 -19.54 -4.94
C ALA A 268 -4.64 -18.88 -3.56
N SER A 269 -5.35 -17.78 -3.37
CA SER A 269 -5.37 -17.03 -2.11
C SER A 269 -6.78 -16.61 -1.74
N VAL A 270 -7.03 -16.58 -0.43
CA VAL A 270 -8.19 -15.93 0.18
C VAL A 270 -7.68 -15.09 1.32
N ARG A 271 -8.07 -13.81 1.34
CA ARG A 271 -7.75 -12.86 2.39
C ARG A 271 -9.03 -12.19 2.86
N ALA A 272 -9.20 -12.10 4.18
CA ALA A 272 -10.33 -11.42 4.81
C ALA A 272 -9.83 -10.60 5.99
N GLU A 273 -10.37 -9.41 6.18
CA GLU A 273 -10.06 -8.55 7.31
C GLU A 273 -11.30 -7.77 7.72
N TRP A 274 -11.47 -7.60 9.02
CA TRP A 274 -12.45 -6.75 9.64
C TRP A 274 -11.75 -5.62 10.39
N LEU A 275 -12.21 -4.39 10.17
CA LEU A 275 -11.64 -3.18 10.74
C LEU A 275 -12.74 -2.38 11.44
N GLY A 276 -12.39 -1.75 12.54
CA GLY A 276 -13.29 -0.87 13.26
C GLY A 276 -12.51 0.20 14.00
N GLY A 277 -13.20 1.26 14.40
CA GLY A 277 -12.58 2.34 15.16
C GLY A 277 -13.48 3.52 15.40
N LYS A 278 -12.89 4.57 15.98
CA LYS A 278 -13.56 5.85 16.23
C LYS A 278 -12.64 7.00 15.86
N ASP A 279 -13.23 8.03 15.26
CA ASP A 279 -12.65 9.36 15.11
C ASP A 279 -13.55 10.33 15.94
N GLY A 280 -13.04 10.75 17.11
CA GLY A 280 -13.86 11.41 18.13
C GLY A 280 -14.91 10.46 18.70
N GLU A 281 -16.18 10.84 18.61
CA GLU A 281 -17.31 10.05 19.08
C GLU A 281 -17.97 9.18 17.99
N VAL A 282 -17.60 9.37 16.74
CA VAL A 282 -18.18 8.64 15.61
C VAL A 282 -17.41 7.36 15.36
N GLY A 283 -18.12 6.23 15.41
CA GLY A 283 -17.62 4.92 15.07
C GLY A 283 -17.71 4.66 13.56
N SER A 284 -16.69 4.01 13.01
CA SER A 284 -16.69 3.48 11.65
C SER A 284 -16.31 2.00 11.68
N MET A 285 -16.87 1.20 10.75
CA MET A 285 -16.63 -0.24 10.72
C MET A 285 -16.77 -0.80 9.32
N GLY A 286 -15.96 -1.77 8.97
CA GLY A 286 -16.05 -2.45 7.69
C GLY A 286 -15.14 -3.64 7.57
N GLY A 287 -15.19 -4.28 6.44
CA GLY A 287 -14.35 -5.44 6.16
C GLY A 287 -14.44 -5.87 4.71
N TYR A 288 -13.61 -6.81 4.38
CA TYR A 288 -13.54 -7.36 3.03
C TYR A 288 -13.18 -8.85 3.04
N VAL A 289 -13.54 -9.51 1.95
CA VAL A 289 -13.04 -10.83 1.57
C VAL A 289 -12.62 -10.75 0.11
N THR A 290 -11.37 -11.09 -0.18
CA THR A 290 -10.83 -11.14 -1.55
C THR A 290 -10.25 -12.52 -1.82
N ALA A 291 -10.66 -13.14 -2.92
CA ALA A 291 -10.15 -14.42 -3.41
C ALA A 291 -9.51 -14.24 -4.79
N CYS A 292 -8.36 -14.89 -5.00
CA CYS A 292 -7.69 -14.96 -6.28
C CYS A 292 -7.36 -16.42 -6.60
N ILE A 293 -7.83 -16.91 -7.73
CA ILE A 293 -7.72 -18.32 -8.11
C ILE A 293 -7.09 -18.42 -9.50
N PRO A 294 -5.88 -18.99 -9.62
CA PRO A 294 -5.32 -19.38 -10.91
C PRO A 294 -6.18 -20.44 -11.58
N VAL A 295 -6.69 -20.19 -12.79
CA VAL A 295 -7.58 -21.11 -13.50
C VAL A 295 -6.90 -21.81 -14.66
N VAL A 296 -6.03 -21.10 -15.34
CA VAL A 296 -5.14 -21.65 -16.40
C VAL A 296 -3.79 -20.93 -16.32
N ASP A 297 -2.86 -21.37 -17.16
CA ASP A 297 -1.56 -20.71 -17.29
C ASP A 297 -1.73 -19.20 -17.49
N ALA A 298 -1.04 -18.41 -16.69
CA ALA A 298 -1.03 -16.96 -16.74
C ALA A 298 -2.37 -16.25 -16.48
N LEU A 299 -3.48 -16.93 -16.19
CA LEU A 299 -4.78 -16.31 -15.96
C LEU A 299 -5.32 -16.64 -14.57
N ASP A 300 -5.68 -15.60 -13.81
CA ASP A 300 -6.36 -15.72 -12.52
C ASP A 300 -7.76 -15.09 -12.61
N ILE A 301 -8.69 -15.65 -11.85
CA ILE A 301 -9.98 -15.02 -11.54
C ILE A 301 -9.87 -14.39 -10.15
N VAL A 302 -10.36 -13.17 -10.03
CA VAL A 302 -10.44 -12.41 -8.78
C VAL A 302 -11.90 -12.19 -8.44
N ALA A 303 -12.27 -12.41 -7.18
CA ALA A 303 -13.57 -12.04 -6.64
C ALA A 303 -13.37 -11.33 -5.29
N SER A 304 -14.09 -10.26 -5.05
CA SER A 304 -14.04 -9.51 -3.79
C SER A 304 -15.40 -8.99 -3.41
N GLY A 305 -15.70 -9.06 -2.12
CA GLY A 305 -16.82 -8.37 -1.49
C GLY A 305 -16.31 -7.56 -0.33
N GLU A 306 -16.73 -6.30 -0.24
CA GLU A 306 -16.37 -5.39 0.85
C GLU A 306 -17.54 -4.55 1.27
N THR A 307 -17.57 -4.16 2.55
CA THR A 307 -18.51 -3.20 3.09
C THR A 307 -17.80 -2.24 4.03
N PHE A 308 -18.22 -0.99 4.06
CA PHE A 308 -17.68 0.01 4.97
C PHE A 308 -18.76 1.01 5.36
N ASP A 309 -19.04 1.10 6.66
CA ASP A 309 -19.92 2.08 7.27
C ASP A 309 -19.07 3.18 7.93
N ARG A 310 -19.26 4.41 7.49
CA ARG A 310 -18.52 5.58 7.93
C ARG A 310 -19.04 6.15 9.25
N ASN A 311 -20.29 5.83 9.62
CA ASN A 311 -20.90 6.27 10.87
C ASN A 311 -21.91 5.24 11.37
N THR A 312 -21.47 4.36 12.23
CA THR A 312 -22.28 3.24 12.78
C THR A 312 -23.43 3.69 13.71
N LYS A 313 -23.58 4.98 13.98
CA LYS A 313 -24.69 5.53 14.77
C LYS A 313 -25.84 6.08 13.91
N VAL A 314 -25.61 6.29 12.62
CA VAL A 314 -26.58 6.89 11.70
C VAL A 314 -26.60 6.06 10.42
N ASP A 315 -27.76 5.48 10.12
CA ASP A 315 -27.94 4.66 8.92
C ASP A 315 -27.65 5.45 7.63
N GLY A 316 -27.29 4.72 6.59
CA GLY A 316 -27.11 5.29 5.24
C GLY A 316 -25.71 5.84 4.94
N TRP A 317 -24.73 5.69 5.82
CA TRP A 317 -23.33 6.01 5.56
C TRP A 317 -22.48 4.81 5.12
N ASP A 318 -23.14 3.71 4.84
CA ASP A 318 -22.51 2.47 4.38
C ASP A 318 -22.37 2.43 2.86
N GLN A 319 -21.34 1.70 2.42
CA GLN A 319 -21.14 1.36 1.00
C GLN A 319 -20.64 -0.08 0.89
N THR A 320 -21.26 -0.85 -0.01
CA THR A 320 -20.86 -2.22 -0.32
C THR A 320 -20.41 -2.31 -1.78
N ASN A 321 -19.23 -2.89 -2.01
CA ASN A 321 -18.71 -3.15 -3.33
C ASN A 321 -18.59 -4.66 -3.57
N LEU A 322 -19.08 -5.11 -4.72
CA LEU A 322 -18.93 -6.47 -5.20
C LEU A 322 -18.14 -6.47 -6.50
N THR A 323 -16.96 -7.07 -6.48
CA THR A 323 -16.01 -7.05 -7.60
C THR A 323 -15.75 -8.46 -8.15
N ILE A 324 -15.73 -8.55 -9.47
CA ILE A 324 -15.21 -9.71 -10.19
C ILE A 324 -14.21 -9.24 -11.23
N GLY A 325 -13.14 -10.00 -11.44
CA GLY A 325 -12.10 -9.60 -12.36
C GLY A 325 -11.25 -10.75 -12.87
N LEU A 326 -10.42 -10.39 -13.85
CA LEU A 326 -9.43 -11.26 -14.48
C LEU A 326 -8.06 -10.61 -14.36
N GLN A 327 -7.03 -11.41 -14.17
CA GLN A 327 -5.62 -11.01 -14.22
C GLN A 327 -4.89 -11.93 -15.21
N TYR A 328 -4.28 -11.34 -16.23
CA TYR A 328 -3.44 -12.04 -17.18
C TYR A 328 -1.98 -11.65 -17.01
N TRP A 329 -1.14 -12.61 -16.63
CA TRP A 329 0.29 -12.44 -16.40
C TRP A 329 1.06 -12.70 -17.71
N TYR A 330 1.41 -11.66 -18.43
CA TYR A 330 2.14 -11.79 -19.68
C TYR A 330 3.65 -11.91 -19.48
N TYR A 331 4.16 -11.51 -18.29
CA TYR A 331 5.55 -11.71 -17.89
C TYR A 331 5.67 -11.61 -16.36
N LYS A 332 6.53 -12.39 -15.73
CA LYS A 332 6.84 -12.41 -14.27
C LYS A 332 5.88 -11.61 -13.36
N LYS A 333 6.26 -10.33 -13.04
CA LYS A 333 5.47 -9.39 -12.23
C LYS A 333 4.62 -8.44 -13.07
N CYS A 334 4.49 -8.68 -14.37
CA CYS A 334 3.76 -7.84 -15.31
C CYS A 334 2.43 -8.46 -15.66
N ARG A 335 1.32 -7.72 -15.47
CA ARG A 335 -0.04 -8.22 -15.67
C ARG A 335 -0.95 -7.20 -16.36
N LEU A 336 -1.95 -7.73 -17.05
CA LEU A 336 -3.16 -7.01 -17.46
C LEU A 336 -4.29 -7.40 -16.51
N GLN A 337 -5.10 -6.44 -16.11
CA GLN A 337 -6.26 -6.67 -15.24
C GLN A 337 -7.50 -6.06 -15.89
N LEU A 338 -8.63 -6.74 -15.74
CA LEU A 338 -9.95 -6.25 -16.09
C LEU A 338 -10.88 -6.56 -14.92
N GLN A 339 -11.59 -5.55 -14.41
CA GLN A 339 -12.47 -5.68 -13.26
C GLN A 339 -13.79 -4.95 -13.47
N TYR A 340 -14.85 -5.57 -13.00
CA TYR A 340 -16.17 -4.97 -12.87
C TYR A 340 -16.54 -4.93 -11.39
N THR A 341 -16.99 -3.78 -10.92
CA THR A 341 -17.44 -3.57 -9.56
C THR A 341 -18.85 -3.00 -9.55
N ARG A 342 -19.77 -3.65 -8.82
CA ARG A 342 -21.06 -3.09 -8.44
C ARG A 342 -20.92 -2.40 -7.10
N CYS A 343 -21.20 -1.09 -7.07
CA CYS A 343 -21.18 -0.26 -5.87
C CYS A 343 -22.62 0.00 -5.41
N LEU A 344 -22.92 -0.38 -4.18
CA LEU A 344 -24.21 -0.14 -3.51
C LEU A 344 -23.95 0.90 -2.43
N CYS A 345 -24.65 2.03 -2.51
CA CYS A 345 -24.39 3.20 -1.67
C CYS A 345 -25.59 3.48 -0.75
N GLY A 346 -25.32 3.72 0.51
CA GLY A 346 -26.32 4.18 1.49
C GLY A 346 -26.86 5.57 1.16
N GLU A 347 -28.00 5.91 1.70
CA GLU A 347 -28.78 7.11 1.35
C GLU A 347 -28.06 8.44 1.63
N ASN A 348 -27.15 8.47 2.62
CA ASN A 348 -26.40 9.65 3.01
C ASN A 348 -25.10 9.81 2.20
N ILE A 349 -24.71 8.81 1.40
CA ILE A 349 -23.60 8.92 0.48
C ILE A 349 -24.06 9.72 -0.75
N SER A 350 -23.25 10.67 -1.18
CA SER A 350 -23.58 11.54 -2.32
C SER A 350 -23.78 10.81 -3.65
N SER A 351 -23.25 9.60 -3.76
CA SER A 351 -23.40 8.73 -4.93
C SER A 351 -24.57 7.77 -4.73
N LYS A 352 -25.40 7.63 -5.77
CA LYS A 352 -26.34 6.51 -5.89
C LYS A 352 -25.57 5.26 -6.28
N ASP A 353 -26.22 4.10 -6.26
CA ASP A 353 -25.68 2.86 -6.79
C ASP A 353 -25.13 3.01 -8.20
N TYR A 354 -23.94 2.51 -8.44
CA TYR A 354 -23.30 2.61 -9.76
C TYR A 354 -22.50 1.35 -10.11
N ASN A 355 -22.13 1.28 -11.38
CA ASN A 355 -21.26 0.25 -11.92
C ASN A 355 -19.93 0.87 -12.31
N TRP A 356 -18.86 0.15 -12.04
CA TRP A 356 -17.50 0.57 -12.35
C TRP A 356 -16.78 -0.50 -13.15
N LEU A 357 -16.32 -0.15 -14.34
CA LEU A 357 -15.52 -1.02 -15.19
C LEU A 357 -14.11 -0.45 -15.30
N GLN A 358 -13.11 -1.29 -15.05
CA GLN A 358 -11.72 -0.88 -15.02
C GLN A 358 -10.83 -1.87 -15.77
N ALA A 359 -9.83 -1.33 -16.47
CA ALA A 359 -8.73 -2.09 -17.04
C ALA A 359 -7.40 -1.46 -16.63
N GLN A 360 -6.38 -2.28 -16.34
CA GLN A 360 -5.07 -1.83 -15.91
C GLN A 360 -3.96 -2.66 -16.53
N VAL A 361 -2.88 -2.01 -16.91
CA VAL A 361 -1.58 -2.62 -17.18
C VAL A 361 -0.64 -2.35 -16.00
N GLN A 362 0.08 -3.36 -15.58
CA GLN A 362 1.18 -3.30 -14.62
C GLN A 362 2.46 -3.79 -15.28
N VAL A 363 3.51 -2.99 -15.17
CA VAL A 363 4.88 -3.34 -15.56
C VAL A 363 5.75 -3.20 -14.32
N ALA A 364 6.51 -4.26 -13.96
CA ALA A 364 7.39 -4.25 -12.79
C ALA A 364 8.71 -4.97 -13.08
N PHE A 365 9.80 -4.51 -12.47
CA PHE A 365 11.16 -5.05 -12.61
C PHE A 365 11.90 -5.12 -11.27
#